data_c1731ad5b1a080c5a470ab6ae18958e8
#
_entry.id   c1731ad5b1a080c5a470ab6ae18958e8
#
_cell.length_a   1.000
_cell.length_b   1.000
_cell.length_c   1.000
_cell.angle_alpha   90.00
_cell.angle_beta   90.00
_cell.angle_gamma   90.00
#
_symmetry.space_group_name_H-M   'P 1'
#
loop_
_entity.id
_entity.type
_entity.pdbx_description
1 polymer ?
#
loop_
_entity_poly.entity_id
_entity_poly.type
_entity_poly.pdbx_seq_one_letter_code
_entity_poly.pdbx_strand_id
1 'polypeptide(L)'
;ALRARQAEILAANEEDLKAAKENGMSEAMLDRLALTPARIEGMAKGVEDVSAQCDPVGRILSGETNPKGLKVEKITVPMGVIGIIYEARPNVTSDAAALCLMAGSAVILRGGKEAFRSNNAIAEVLRDTIESAGLPRDSVQLVQDTSRASSVELMGMTEYLDLLIPRGGAGLIRAVVENAKVPVIETGVGNCHVYVDKDADIEMATNIIFNAKTSRPSVCNAIETILVHKDIAEAALPVISNKLKEKNVELRGDKRTCELLPEAKPATEADWATEYLDYILAVRVVDSLDAAIEHIAQYSTGHSECIVTENLRAAERFTAQVDAAAVYVNASTRFTDGGE
;
A
#
# COMPACT_ATOMS: atom_id res chain seq x y z
N ALA A 1 -13.31 -9.75 -20.31
CA ALA A 1 -12.24 -10.45 -21.01
C ALA A 1 -11.45 -11.36 -20.06
N LEU A 2 -10.98 -10.88 -18.90
CA LEU A 2 -10.19 -11.69 -17.94
C LEU A 2 -10.91 -12.99 -17.56
N ARG A 3 -12.21 -12.95 -17.24
CA ARG A 3 -13.03 -14.16 -16.96
C ARG A 3 -13.09 -15.12 -18.15
N ALA A 4 -13.28 -14.58 -19.35
CA ALA A 4 -13.44 -15.40 -20.57
C ALA A 4 -12.15 -16.11 -20.98
N ARG A 5 -10.98 -15.52 -20.69
CA ARG A 5 -9.65 -16.08 -21.02
C ARG A 5 -8.91 -16.59 -19.77
N GLN A 6 -9.65 -16.91 -18.70
CA GLN A 6 -9.09 -17.39 -17.44
C GLN A 6 -8.20 -18.62 -17.61
N ALA A 7 -8.58 -19.57 -18.47
CA ALA A 7 -7.80 -20.80 -18.68
C ALA A 7 -6.40 -20.51 -19.24
N GLU A 8 -6.27 -19.57 -20.16
CA GLU A 8 -4.99 -19.12 -20.73
C GLU A 8 -4.09 -18.49 -19.67
N ILE A 9 -4.66 -17.60 -18.85
CA ILE A 9 -3.93 -16.93 -17.77
C ILE A 9 -3.44 -17.94 -16.73
N LEU A 10 -4.29 -18.90 -16.34
CA LEU A 10 -3.93 -19.95 -15.38
C LEU A 10 -2.84 -20.86 -15.91
N ALA A 11 -2.89 -21.26 -17.19
CA ALA A 11 -1.85 -22.08 -17.81
C ALA A 11 -0.49 -21.36 -17.80
N ALA A 12 -0.46 -20.07 -18.16
CA ALA A 12 0.76 -19.27 -18.09
C ALA A 12 1.30 -19.12 -16.65
N ASN A 13 0.41 -18.98 -15.67
CA ASN A 13 0.79 -18.87 -14.26
C ASN A 13 1.32 -20.19 -13.69
N GLU A 14 0.80 -21.34 -14.13
CA GLU A 14 1.32 -22.66 -13.72
C GLU A 14 2.78 -22.84 -14.14
N GLU A 15 3.14 -22.38 -15.36
CA GLU A 15 4.51 -22.43 -15.83
C GLU A 15 5.44 -21.51 -15.01
N ASP A 16 5.00 -20.30 -14.67
CA ASP A 16 5.75 -19.39 -13.81
C ASP A 16 5.95 -19.96 -12.40
N LEU A 17 4.89 -20.56 -11.81
CA LEU A 17 4.96 -21.19 -10.49
C LEU A 17 5.92 -22.40 -10.48
N LYS A 18 5.91 -23.21 -11.55
CA LYS A 18 6.85 -24.33 -11.69
C LYS A 18 8.29 -23.85 -11.72
N ALA A 19 8.58 -22.86 -12.57
CA ALA A 19 9.92 -22.28 -12.66
C ALA A 19 10.36 -21.61 -11.36
N ALA A 20 9.44 -20.91 -10.65
CA ALA A 20 9.74 -20.26 -9.37
C ALA A 20 10.07 -21.27 -8.26
N LYS A 21 9.35 -22.41 -8.19
CA LYS A 21 9.64 -23.51 -7.26
C LYS A 21 10.99 -24.17 -7.53
N GLU A 22 11.29 -24.45 -8.80
CA GLU A 22 12.59 -24.99 -9.21
C GLU A 22 13.75 -24.06 -8.85
N ASN A 23 13.53 -22.74 -8.84
CA ASN A 23 14.50 -21.73 -8.43
C ASN A 23 14.54 -21.46 -6.93
N GLY A 24 13.82 -22.22 -6.11
CA GLY A 24 13.86 -22.13 -4.64
C GLY A 24 13.15 -20.92 -4.05
N MET A 25 12.13 -20.39 -4.73
CA MET A 25 11.31 -19.28 -4.22
C MET A 25 10.60 -19.69 -2.92
N SER A 26 10.54 -18.76 -1.94
CA SER A 26 9.86 -19.00 -0.67
C SER A 26 8.34 -19.19 -0.83
N GLU A 27 7.71 -19.94 0.07
CA GLU A 27 6.26 -20.19 0.04
C GLU A 27 5.43 -18.89 0.04
N ALA A 28 5.87 -17.87 0.80
CA ALA A 28 5.21 -16.57 0.83
C ALA A 28 5.26 -15.84 -0.53
N MET A 29 6.38 -15.97 -1.24
CA MET A 29 6.53 -15.39 -2.57
C MET A 29 5.78 -16.21 -3.64
N LEU A 30 5.72 -17.53 -3.49
CA LEU A 30 4.92 -18.39 -4.35
C LEU A 30 3.43 -18.08 -4.20
N ASP A 31 2.93 -17.84 -2.99
CA ASP A 31 1.55 -17.42 -2.77
C ASP A 31 1.25 -16.07 -3.44
N ARG A 32 2.18 -15.12 -3.40
CA ARG A 32 2.04 -13.82 -4.10
C ARG A 32 2.00 -13.96 -5.62
N LEU A 33 2.75 -14.92 -6.17
CA LEU A 33 2.82 -15.20 -7.60
C LEU A 33 1.59 -15.96 -8.10
N ALA A 34 1.02 -16.83 -7.25
CA ALA A 34 -0.04 -17.74 -7.62
C ALA A 34 -1.32 -17.02 -8.04
N LEU A 35 -1.89 -17.41 -9.17
CA LEU A 35 -3.24 -17.07 -9.57
C LEU A 35 -4.15 -18.29 -9.38
N THR A 36 -5.38 -18.02 -8.98
CA THR A 36 -6.46 -19.00 -8.87
C THR A 36 -7.69 -18.45 -9.58
N PRO A 37 -8.70 -19.28 -9.91
CA PRO A 37 -9.96 -18.77 -10.45
C PRO A 37 -10.55 -17.63 -9.61
N ALA A 38 -10.50 -17.76 -8.28
CA ALA A 38 -11.00 -16.73 -7.36
C ALA A 38 -10.17 -15.45 -7.42
N ARG A 39 -8.83 -15.54 -7.57
CA ARG A 39 -7.95 -14.36 -7.73
C ARG A 39 -8.19 -13.65 -9.06
N ILE A 40 -8.42 -14.41 -10.16
CA ILE A 40 -8.76 -13.80 -11.46
C ILE A 40 -10.14 -13.14 -11.41
N GLU A 41 -11.10 -13.75 -10.70
CA GLU A 41 -12.39 -13.11 -10.44
C GLU A 41 -12.23 -11.81 -9.66
N GLY A 42 -11.36 -11.78 -8.64
CA GLY A 42 -11.00 -10.57 -7.90
C GLY A 42 -10.38 -9.50 -8.78
N MET A 43 -9.47 -9.88 -9.70
CA MET A 43 -8.90 -8.96 -10.69
C MET A 43 -9.99 -8.36 -11.61
N ALA A 44 -10.89 -9.21 -12.13
CA ALA A 44 -11.98 -8.75 -12.97
C ALA A 44 -12.92 -7.80 -12.23
N LYS A 45 -13.24 -8.11 -10.96
CA LYS A 45 -14.04 -7.26 -10.10
C LYS A 45 -13.34 -5.93 -9.84
N GLY A 46 -12.03 -5.92 -9.52
CA GLY A 46 -11.26 -4.70 -9.35
C GLY A 46 -11.30 -3.78 -10.57
N VAL A 47 -11.19 -4.35 -11.79
CA VAL A 47 -11.36 -3.57 -13.04
C VAL A 47 -12.77 -3.01 -13.18
N GLU A 48 -13.80 -3.77 -12.81
CA GLU A 48 -15.20 -3.28 -12.79
C GLU A 48 -15.38 -2.15 -11.77
N ASP A 49 -14.80 -2.27 -10.58
CA ASP A 49 -14.87 -1.25 -9.54
C ASP A 49 -14.17 0.05 -9.98
N VAL A 50 -13.02 -0.04 -10.65
CA VAL A 50 -12.37 1.13 -11.28
C VAL A 50 -13.28 1.76 -12.33
N SER A 51 -13.92 0.97 -13.18
CA SER A 51 -14.82 1.48 -14.24
C SER A 51 -16.09 2.14 -13.68
N ALA A 52 -16.49 1.80 -12.47
CA ALA A 52 -17.66 2.38 -11.80
C ALA A 52 -17.34 3.71 -11.09
N GLN A 53 -16.07 4.08 -10.97
CA GLN A 53 -15.67 5.36 -10.40
C GLN A 53 -16.04 6.53 -11.33
N CYS A 54 -16.17 7.71 -10.75
CA CYS A 54 -16.36 8.92 -11.55
C CYS A 54 -15.12 9.21 -12.39
N ASP A 55 -15.31 9.60 -13.66
CA ASP A 55 -14.22 10.01 -14.52
C ASP A 55 -13.35 11.08 -13.85
N PRO A 56 -12.05 10.81 -13.65
CA PRO A 56 -11.14 11.78 -13.03
C PRO A 56 -10.72 12.90 -14.00
N VAL A 57 -10.91 12.76 -15.32
CA VAL A 57 -10.43 13.72 -16.33
C VAL A 57 -11.47 14.82 -16.55
N GLY A 58 -11.00 16.05 -16.69
CA GLY A 58 -11.84 17.21 -16.99
C GLY A 58 -12.61 17.78 -15.79
N ARG A 59 -12.34 17.34 -14.56
CA ARG A 59 -12.97 17.89 -13.35
C ARG A 59 -12.46 19.29 -13.07
N ILE A 60 -13.38 20.24 -12.83
CA ILE A 60 -13.04 21.58 -12.38
C ILE A 60 -12.75 21.52 -10.86
N LEU A 61 -11.51 21.75 -10.48
CA LEU A 61 -11.08 21.78 -9.08
C LEU A 61 -11.31 23.14 -8.42
N SER A 62 -11.14 24.23 -9.19
CA SER A 62 -11.41 25.59 -8.76
C SER A 62 -11.61 26.48 -9.98
N GLY A 63 -12.32 27.60 -9.79
CA GLY A 63 -12.51 28.61 -10.83
C GLY A 63 -12.67 30.00 -10.20
N GLU A 64 -12.07 31.01 -10.84
CA GLU A 64 -12.19 32.40 -10.42
C GLU A 64 -12.28 33.33 -11.65
N THR A 65 -12.86 34.49 -11.44
CA THR A 65 -12.79 35.58 -12.44
C THR A 65 -11.89 36.66 -11.88
N ASN A 66 -10.79 36.92 -12.54
CA ASN A 66 -9.84 37.96 -12.10
C ASN A 66 -10.44 39.37 -12.27
N PRO A 67 -9.84 40.43 -11.68
CA PRO A 67 -10.35 41.80 -11.76
C PRO A 67 -10.43 42.36 -13.17
N LYS A 68 -9.77 41.74 -14.15
CA LYS A 68 -9.81 42.12 -15.58
C LYS A 68 -10.88 41.36 -16.37
N GLY A 69 -11.71 40.52 -15.68
CA GLY A 69 -12.77 39.75 -16.29
C GLY A 69 -12.34 38.41 -16.92
N LEU A 70 -11.06 38.00 -16.76
CA LEU A 70 -10.59 36.72 -17.26
C LEU A 70 -11.06 35.59 -16.32
N LYS A 71 -11.72 34.59 -16.88
CA LYS A 71 -12.06 33.33 -16.23
C LYS A 71 -10.84 32.40 -16.20
N VAL A 72 -10.47 31.95 -15.02
CA VAL A 72 -9.39 30.99 -14.82
C VAL A 72 -9.98 29.76 -14.14
N GLU A 73 -9.81 28.60 -14.74
CA GLU A 73 -10.27 27.32 -14.19
C GLU A 73 -9.09 26.36 -14.07
N LYS A 74 -8.98 25.69 -12.91
CA LYS A 74 -8.05 24.59 -12.70
C LYS A 74 -8.80 23.28 -12.96
N ILE A 75 -8.38 22.56 -13.99
CA ILE A 75 -9.00 21.28 -14.38
C ILE A 75 -8.01 20.13 -14.29
N THR A 76 -8.53 18.92 -14.05
CA THR A 76 -7.72 17.69 -14.10
C THR A 76 -7.51 17.26 -15.55
N VAL A 77 -6.31 16.76 -15.85
CA VAL A 77 -5.91 16.26 -17.19
C VAL A 77 -5.22 14.91 -17.06
N PRO A 78 -5.16 14.08 -18.12
CA PRO A 78 -4.33 12.87 -18.12
C PRO A 78 -2.88 13.17 -17.78
N MET A 79 -2.19 12.22 -17.15
CA MET A 79 -0.75 12.35 -16.86
C MET A 79 0.12 12.10 -18.09
N GLY A 80 -0.40 11.45 -19.12
CA GLY A 80 0.36 11.07 -20.31
C GLY A 80 0.73 9.60 -20.34
N VAL A 81 2.01 9.26 -20.41
CA VAL A 81 2.51 7.88 -20.42
C VAL A 81 3.12 7.53 -19.07
N ILE A 82 2.55 6.53 -18.40
CA ILE A 82 2.95 6.11 -17.07
C ILE A 82 3.78 4.83 -17.17
N GLY A 83 5.02 4.84 -16.67
CA GLY A 83 5.82 3.64 -16.46
C GLY A 83 5.52 3.01 -15.10
N ILE A 84 5.30 1.69 -15.05
CA ILE A 84 5.10 0.99 -13.77
C ILE A 84 6.07 -0.17 -13.68
N ILE A 85 6.98 -0.12 -12.68
CA ILE A 85 7.92 -1.21 -12.38
C ILE A 85 7.42 -1.98 -11.17
N TYR A 86 7.16 -3.29 -11.32
CA TYR A 86 6.60 -4.11 -10.25
C TYR A 86 7.23 -5.50 -10.16
N GLU A 87 7.13 -6.10 -8.98
CA GLU A 87 7.67 -7.42 -8.67
C GLU A 87 6.61 -8.53 -8.87
N ALA A 88 6.84 -9.71 -8.31
CA ALA A 88 6.08 -10.95 -8.48
C ALA A 88 4.59 -10.88 -8.04
N ARG A 89 3.80 -10.03 -8.72
CA ARG A 89 2.36 -9.86 -8.48
C ARG A 89 1.62 -9.70 -9.81
N PRO A 90 1.19 -10.80 -10.47
CA PRO A 90 0.57 -10.73 -11.79
C PRO A 90 -0.69 -9.85 -11.85
N ASN A 91 -1.45 -9.76 -10.76
CA ASN A 91 -2.64 -8.90 -10.68
C ASN A 91 -2.33 -7.41 -10.91
N VAL A 92 -1.13 -6.94 -10.57
CA VAL A 92 -0.74 -5.54 -10.81
C VAL A 92 -0.83 -5.16 -12.28
N THR A 93 -0.63 -6.13 -13.19
CA THR A 93 -0.77 -5.91 -14.64
C THR A 93 -2.17 -5.40 -15.01
N SER A 94 -3.23 -6.02 -14.48
CA SER A 94 -4.61 -5.59 -14.74
C SER A 94 -4.99 -4.32 -13.98
N ASP A 95 -4.62 -4.25 -12.72
CA ASP A 95 -4.97 -3.13 -11.83
C ASP A 95 -4.35 -1.83 -12.35
N ALA A 96 -3.06 -1.87 -12.66
CA ALA A 96 -2.32 -0.73 -13.19
C ALA A 96 -2.86 -0.26 -14.56
N ALA A 97 -3.14 -1.21 -15.47
CA ALA A 97 -3.68 -0.88 -16.78
C ALA A 97 -5.06 -0.23 -16.66
N ALA A 98 -5.95 -0.77 -15.82
CA ALA A 98 -7.29 -0.23 -15.62
C ALA A 98 -7.25 1.21 -15.06
N LEU A 99 -6.44 1.45 -14.03
CA LEU A 99 -6.28 2.77 -13.41
C LEU A 99 -5.70 3.80 -14.38
N CYS A 100 -4.65 3.43 -15.14
CA CYS A 100 -4.05 4.34 -16.11
C CYS A 100 -5.03 4.69 -17.24
N LEU A 101 -5.71 3.69 -17.81
CA LEU A 101 -6.70 3.92 -18.87
C LEU A 101 -7.89 4.77 -18.38
N MET A 102 -8.38 4.51 -17.16
CA MET A 102 -9.45 5.32 -16.55
C MET A 102 -9.02 6.79 -16.35
N ALA A 103 -7.75 7.02 -16.05
CA ALA A 103 -7.15 8.35 -15.96
C ALA A 103 -6.77 8.96 -17.34
N GLY A 104 -7.17 8.34 -18.45
CA GLY A 104 -6.87 8.80 -19.80
C GLY A 104 -5.39 8.69 -20.19
N SER A 105 -4.61 7.86 -19.49
CA SER A 105 -3.16 7.73 -19.65
C SER A 105 -2.80 6.37 -20.27
N ALA A 106 -1.77 6.35 -21.10
CA ALA A 106 -1.15 5.10 -21.56
C ALA A 106 -0.22 4.52 -20.47
N VAL A 107 0.04 3.21 -20.51
CA VAL A 107 0.88 2.55 -19.53
C VAL A 107 1.94 1.65 -20.15
N ILE A 108 3.17 1.75 -19.65
CA ILE A 108 4.26 0.83 -19.95
C ILE A 108 4.57 0.04 -18.68
N LEU A 109 4.27 -1.24 -18.71
CA LEU A 109 4.41 -2.17 -17.61
C LEU A 109 5.75 -2.89 -17.67
N ARG A 110 6.48 -2.94 -16.55
CA ARG A 110 7.71 -3.71 -16.40
C ARG A 110 7.60 -4.61 -15.18
N GLY A 111 7.11 -5.84 -15.39
CA GLY A 111 6.95 -6.84 -14.35
C GLY A 111 8.24 -7.60 -14.02
N GLY A 112 8.27 -8.26 -12.86
CA GLY A 112 9.34 -9.16 -12.46
C GLY A 112 9.45 -10.38 -13.38
N LYS A 113 10.66 -10.91 -13.54
CA LYS A 113 10.93 -12.10 -14.38
C LYS A 113 10.18 -13.34 -13.91
N GLU A 114 9.86 -13.40 -12.63
CA GLU A 114 9.19 -14.52 -11.98
C GLU A 114 7.72 -14.69 -12.44
N ALA A 115 7.09 -13.59 -12.88
CA ALA A 115 5.71 -13.55 -13.34
C ALA A 115 5.59 -13.27 -14.84
N PHE A 116 6.64 -13.46 -15.60
CA PHE A 116 6.74 -12.98 -16.98
C PHE A 116 5.65 -13.56 -17.88
N ARG A 117 5.41 -14.87 -17.84
CA ARG A 117 4.37 -15.51 -18.67
C ARG A 117 2.98 -15.08 -18.26
N SER A 118 2.71 -15.04 -16.97
CA SER A 118 1.44 -14.56 -16.41
C SER A 118 1.15 -13.12 -16.83
N ASN A 119 2.15 -12.24 -16.69
CA ASN A 119 2.04 -10.83 -17.07
C ASN A 119 1.78 -10.67 -18.58
N ASN A 120 2.44 -11.45 -19.44
CA ASN A 120 2.19 -11.44 -20.88
C ASN A 120 0.77 -11.90 -21.20
N ALA A 121 0.31 -13.01 -20.63
CA ALA A 121 -1.05 -13.50 -20.86
C ALA A 121 -2.10 -12.46 -20.46
N ILE A 122 -1.95 -11.82 -19.30
CA ILE A 122 -2.86 -10.76 -18.83
C ILE A 122 -2.78 -9.54 -19.77
N ALA A 123 -1.57 -9.07 -20.10
CA ALA A 123 -1.37 -7.91 -20.97
C ALA A 123 -2.00 -8.12 -22.36
N GLU A 124 -1.82 -9.30 -22.96
CA GLU A 124 -2.43 -9.61 -24.26
C GLU A 124 -3.97 -9.65 -24.19
N VAL A 125 -4.54 -10.20 -23.12
CA VAL A 125 -6.00 -10.14 -22.88
C VAL A 125 -6.50 -8.68 -22.84
N LEU A 126 -5.78 -7.82 -22.15
CA LEU A 126 -6.15 -6.40 -22.03
C LEU A 126 -5.97 -5.67 -23.38
N ARG A 127 -4.85 -5.88 -24.07
CA ARG A 127 -4.53 -5.28 -25.38
C ARG A 127 -5.58 -5.65 -26.43
N ASP A 128 -5.94 -6.93 -26.52
CA ASP A 128 -6.98 -7.39 -27.44
C ASP A 128 -8.35 -6.77 -27.12
N THR A 129 -8.62 -6.62 -25.83
CA THR A 129 -9.90 -6.03 -25.36
C THR A 129 -10.00 -4.56 -25.67
N ILE A 130 -8.99 -3.74 -25.39
CA ILE A 130 -9.01 -2.30 -25.69
C ILE A 130 -9.03 -2.04 -27.19
N GLU A 131 -8.32 -2.84 -28.00
CA GLU A 131 -8.35 -2.76 -29.45
C GLU A 131 -9.76 -3.04 -30.00
N SER A 132 -10.43 -4.10 -29.48
CA SER A 132 -11.81 -4.41 -29.85
C SER A 132 -12.82 -3.31 -29.46
N ALA A 133 -12.47 -2.50 -28.45
CA ALA A 133 -13.24 -1.34 -28.01
C ALA A 133 -12.88 -0.05 -28.77
N GLY A 134 -11.97 -0.11 -29.74
CA GLY A 134 -11.57 1.03 -30.58
C GLY A 134 -10.46 1.91 -30.01
N LEU A 135 -9.78 1.46 -28.95
CA LEU A 135 -8.60 2.14 -28.41
C LEU A 135 -7.33 1.57 -29.05
N PRO A 136 -6.25 2.38 -29.15
CA PRO A 136 -4.98 1.87 -29.66
C PRO A 136 -4.46 0.72 -28.77
N ARG A 137 -4.12 -0.40 -29.38
CA ARG A 137 -3.55 -1.57 -28.69
C ARG A 137 -2.32 -1.22 -27.83
N ASP A 138 -1.53 -0.27 -28.30
CA ASP A 138 -0.31 0.20 -27.65
C ASP A 138 -0.53 1.14 -26.45
N SER A 139 -1.81 1.45 -26.12
CA SER A 139 -2.11 2.15 -24.86
C SER A 139 -1.73 1.34 -23.61
N VAL A 140 -1.57 0.01 -23.76
CA VAL A 140 -1.04 -0.89 -22.74
C VAL A 140 0.13 -1.66 -23.33
N GLN A 141 1.33 -1.48 -22.78
CA GLN A 141 2.53 -2.18 -23.22
C GLN A 141 3.18 -2.91 -22.05
N LEU A 142 3.82 -4.04 -22.35
CA LEU A 142 4.61 -4.80 -21.40
C LEU A 142 6.05 -4.94 -21.93
N VAL A 143 7.03 -4.50 -21.16
CA VAL A 143 8.45 -4.64 -21.47
C VAL A 143 8.83 -6.12 -21.50
N GLN A 144 9.36 -6.58 -22.64
CA GLN A 144 9.70 -7.98 -22.85
C GLN A 144 11.05 -8.38 -22.26
N ASP A 145 11.99 -7.44 -22.12
CA ASP A 145 13.26 -7.67 -21.43
C ASP A 145 13.07 -7.55 -19.91
N THR A 146 13.23 -8.66 -19.21
CA THR A 146 13.12 -8.74 -17.75
C THR A 146 14.45 -8.54 -17.02
N SER A 147 15.52 -8.15 -17.71
CA SER A 147 16.81 -7.85 -17.10
C SER A 147 16.76 -6.58 -16.24
N ARG A 148 17.70 -6.43 -15.30
CA ARG A 148 17.81 -5.18 -14.54
C ARG A 148 18.13 -3.97 -15.43
N ALA A 149 18.83 -4.19 -16.56
CA ALA A 149 19.17 -3.14 -17.50
C ALA A 149 17.90 -2.47 -18.06
N SER A 150 16.87 -3.24 -18.42
CA SER A 150 15.61 -2.68 -18.92
C SER A 150 14.91 -1.77 -17.91
N SER A 151 15.01 -2.08 -16.61
CA SER A 151 14.46 -1.20 -15.55
C SER A 151 15.24 0.11 -15.46
N VAL A 152 16.57 0.06 -15.54
CA VAL A 152 17.42 1.26 -15.51
C VAL A 152 17.17 2.13 -16.74
N GLU A 153 17.01 1.52 -17.90
CA GLU A 153 16.69 2.22 -19.14
C GLU A 153 15.32 2.93 -19.02
N LEU A 154 14.30 2.22 -18.53
CA LEU A 154 12.96 2.79 -18.32
C LEU A 154 12.98 3.99 -17.35
N MET A 155 13.79 3.94 -16.28
CA MET A 155 13.98 5.05 -15.34
C MET A 155 14.56 6.31 -15.99
N GLY A 156 15.26 6.16 -17.11
CA GLY A 156 15.91 7.23 -17.87
C GLY A 156 15.08 7.79 -19.03
N MET A 157 13.93 7.19 -19.38
CA MET A 157 13.16 7.49 -20.60
C MET A 157 12.31 8.78 -20.50
N THR A 158 12.91 9.91 -20.18
CA THR A 158 12.22 11.21 -19.99
C THR A 158 11.58 11.76 -21.26
N GLU A 159 11.95 11.27 -22.44
CA GLU A 159 11.32 11.66 -23.71
C GLU A 159 10.00 10.91 -23.99
N TYR A 160 9.76 9.79 -23.28
CA TYR A 160 8.64 8.87 -23.52
C TYR A 160 7.73 8.69 -22.33
N LEU A 161 8.22 8.93 -21.12
CA LEU A 161 7.49 8.75 -19.87
C LEU A 161 7.30 10.07 -19.16
N ASP A 162 6.07 10.33 -18.75
CA ASP A 162 5.70 11.50 -17.94
C ASP A 162 5.79 11.20 -16.44
N LEU A 163 5.61 9.93 -16.06
CA LEU A 163 5.59 9.48 -14.67
C LEU A 163 6.08 8.05 -14.54
N LEU A 164 6.74 7.73 -13.42
CA LEU A 164 7.16 6.38 -13.06
C LEU A 164 6.63 6.00 -11.67
N ILE A 165 6.06 4.80 -11.55
CA ILE A 165 5.49 4.29 -10.30
C ILE A 165 6.13 2.93 -9.96
N PRO A 166 6.99 2.84 -8.92
CA PRO A 166 7.49 1.57 -8.44
C PRO A 166 6.46 0.88 -7.52
N ARG A 167 6.26 -0.44 -7.70
CA ARG A 167 5.40 -1.29 -6.89
C ARG A 167 6.11 -2.56 -6.46
N GLY A 168 6.72 -2.58 -5.29
CA GLY A 168 7.51 -3.71 -4.81
C GLY A 168 8.06 -3.49 -3.42
N GLY A 169 9.09 -4.27 -3.07
CA GLY A 169 9.77 -4.11 -1.78
C GLY A 169 10.63 -2.83 -1.71
N ALA A 170 11.04 -2.48 -0.49
CA ALA A 170 11.84 -1.28 -0.20
C ALA A 170 13.09 -1.14 -1.09
N GLY A 171 13.72 -2.25 -1.46
CA GLY A 171 14.89 -2.25 -2.33
C GLY A 171 14.59 -1.77 -3.75
N LEU A 172 13.46 -2.17 -4.33
CA LEU A 172 13.04 -1.68 -5.65
C LEU A 172 12.67 -0.20 -5.58
N ILE A 173 11.87 0.18 -4.60
CA ILE A 173 11.41 1.57 -4.43
C ILE A 173 12.62 2.49 -4.31
N ARG A 174 13.56 2.18 -3.41
CA ARG A 174 14.80 2.94 -3.23
C ARG A 174 15.60 3.04 -4.52
N ALA A 175 15.79 1.92 -5.23
CA ALA A 175 16.54 1.91 -6.48
C ALA A 175 15.91 2.82 -7.55
N VAL A 176 14.57 2.86 -7.61
CA VAL A 176 13.86 3.75 -8.55
C VAL A 176 14.04 5.21 -8.13
N VAL A 177 13.79 5.54 -6.86
CA VAL A 177 13.90 6.92 -6.35
C VAL A 177 15.29 7.50 -6.52
N GLU A 178 16.33 6.70 -6.24
CA GLU A 178 17.73 7.14 -6.36
C GLU A 178 18.22 7.28 -7.81
N ASN A 179 17.63 6.54 -8.77
CA ASN A 179 18.18 6.45 -10.13
C ASN A 179 17.25 7.01 -11.22
N ALA A 180 15.96 7.23 -10.95
CA ALA A 180 15.05 7.71 -11.97
C ALA A 180 15.31 9.17 -12.32
N LYS A 181 15.26 9.46 -13.63
CA LYS A 181 15.22 10.82 -14.18
C LYS A 181 13.79 11.25 -14.54
N VAL A 182 12.91 10.28 -14.77
CA VAL A 182 11.47 10.49 -14.91
C VAL A 182 10.91 10.83 -13.52
N PRO A 183 9.94 11.75 -13.40
CA PRO A 183 9.25 12.00 -12.14
C PRO A 183 8.69 10.70 -11.53
N VAL A 184 8.81 10.54 -10.20
CA VAL A 184 8.39 9.32 -9.49
C VAL A 184 7.29 9.63 -8.50
N ILE A 185 6.23 8.82 -8.50
CA ILE A 185 5.31 8.69 -7.37
C ILE A 185 5.59 7.35 -6.71
N GLU A 186 6.08 7.40 -5.48
CA GLU A 186 6.39 6.20 -4.71
C GLU A 186 5.44 5.98 -3.55
N THR A 187 5.31 4.73 -3.15
CA THR A 187 4.75 4.35 -1.85
C THR A 187 5.90 3.85 -0.99
N GLY A 188 6.06 4.43 0.22
CA GLY A 188 7.06 3.96 1.17
C GLY A 188 6.72 2.58 1.75
N VAL A 189 7.59 2.07 2.62
CA VAL A 189 7.28 0.98 3.56
C VAL A 189 6.25 1.47 4.58
N GLY A 190 5.46 0.57 5.15
CA GLY A 190 4.37 0.94 6.05
C GLY A 190 4.70 0.72 7.52
N ASN A 191 5.51 1.59 8.14
CA ASN A 191 5.68 1.59 9.59
C ASN A 191 4.57 2.42 10.25
N CYS A 192 3.40 1.81 10.39
CA CYS A 192 2.17 2.46 10.85
C CYS A 192 1.98 2.35 12.36
N HIS A 193 1.33 3.36 12.96
CA HIS A 193 1.12 3.42 14.41
C HIS A 193 -0.36 3.55 14.78
N VAL A 194 -0.69 3.01 15.96
CA VAL A 194 -1.94 3.35 16.67
C VAL A 194 -1.57 3.94 18.02
N TYR A 195 -1.99 5.17 18.27
CA TYR A 195 -1.89 5.80 19.58
C TYR A 195 -3.19 5.63 20.37
N VAL A 196 -3.10 5.03 21.56
CA VAL A 196 -4.18 4.89 22.53
C VAL A 196 -4.05 6.02 23.53
N ASP A 197 -4.93 7.02 23.41
CA ASP A 197 -4.95 8.18 24.28
C ASP A 197 -5.47 7.84 25.68
N LYS A 198 -5.21 8.70 26.67
CA LYS A 198 -5.73 8.53 28.05
C LYS A 198 -7.25 8.49 28.13
N ASP A 199 -7.93 9.18 27.19
CA ASP A 199 -9.38 9.26 27.08
C ASP A 199 -9.93 8.25 26.06
N ALA A 200 -9.22 7.14 25.77
CA ALA A 200 -9.64 6.11 24.85
C ALA A 200 -10.62 5.12 25.47
N ASP A 201 -11.60 4.65 24.69
CA ASP A 201 -12.32 3.42 24.97
C ASP A 201 -11.39 2.21 24.73
N ILE A 202 -11.13 1.43 25.79
CA ILE A 202 -10.18 0.31 25.76
C ILE A 202 -10.68 -0.82 24.86
N GLU A 203 -11.98 -1.08 24.83
CA GLU A 203 -12.54 -2.14 23.98
C GLU A 203 -12.42 -1.75 22.49
N MET A 204 -12.77 -0.52 22.15
CA MET A 204 -12.59 0.03 20.81
C MET A 204 -11.11 -0.03 20.40
N ALA A 205 -10.17 0.45 21.24
CA ALA A 205 -8.74 0.40 20.98
C ALA A 205 -8.25 -1.03 20.72
N THR A 206 -8.72 -1.98 21.56
CA THR A 206 -8.36 -3.40 21.41
C THR A 206 -8.83 -3.97 20.08
N ASN A 207 -10.06 -3.68 19.67
CA ASN A 207 -10.63 -4.16 18.41
C ASN A 207 -9.93 -3.54 17.19
N ILE A 208 -9.63 -2.24 17.23
CA ILE A 208 -8.86 -1.54 16.18
C ILE A 208 -7.46 -2.15 16.04
N ILE A 209 -6.72 -2.28 17.14
CA ILE A 209 -5.36 -2.84 17.15
C ILE A 209 -5.35 -4.28 16.65
N PHE A 210 -6.30 -5.10 17.13
CA PHE A 210 -6.41 -6.48 16.69
C PHE A 210 -6.67 -6.57 15.18
N ASN A 211 -7.62 -5.81 14.66
CA ASN A 211 -7.89 -5.76 13.22
C ASN A 211 -6.68 -5.24 12.44
N ALA A 212 -6.10 -4.12 12.87
CA ALA A 212 -4.99 -3.46 12.17
C ALA A 212 -3.72 -4.34 12.08
N LYS A 213 -3.47 -5.20 13.10
CA LYS A 213 -2.31 -6.11 13.09
C LYS A 213 -2.61 -7.48 12.48
N THR A 214 -3.81 -8.04 12.68
CA THR A 214 -4.03 -9.47 12.44
C THR A 214 -4.87 -9.80 11.22
N SER A 215 -5.57 -8.83 10.63
CA SER A 215 -6.37 -9.07 9.41
C SER A 215 -5.48 -9.47 8.22
N ARG A 216 -4.34 -8.82 8.06
CA ARG A 216 -3.32 -9.13 7.05
C ARG A 216 -1.99 -8.49 7.41
N PRO A 217 -1.12 -9.14 8.19
CA PRO A 217 0.09 -8.50 8.73
C PRO A 217 1.13 -8.11 7.67
N SER A 218 1.08 -8.71 6.49
CA SER A 218 2.08 -8.51 5.42
C SER A 218 1.75 -7.35 4.45
N VAL A 219 0.88 -6.42 4.83
CA VAL A 219 0.54 -5.24 4.01
C VAL A 219 1.02 -3.96 4.67
N CYS A 220 1.29 -2.94 3.84
CA CYS A 220 1.92 -1.69 4.25
C CYS A 220 1.11 -0.83 5.24
N ASN A 221 -0.21 -1.01 5.33
CA ASN A 221 -1.07 -0.31 6.30
C ASN A 221 -1.43 -1.18 7.53
N ALA A 222 -0.83 -2.36 7.70
CA ALA A 222 -0.85 -3.06 8.99
C ALA A 222 -0.01 -2.28 10.00
N ILE A 223 -0.45 -2.25 11.26
CA ILE A 223 0.34 -1.54 12.28
C ILE A 223 1.58 -2.32 12.68
N GLU A 224 2.65 -1.59 12.95
CA GLU A 224 3.90 -2.13 13.43
C GLU A 224 4.23 -1.67 14.86
N THR A 225 3.62 -0.56 15.29
CA THR A 225 3.81 -0.02 16.64
C THR A 225 2.48 0.45 17.25
N ILE A 226 2.28 0.19 18.54
CA ILE A 226 1.27 0.87 19.36
C ILE A 226 1.95 1.75 20.40
N LEU A 227 1.41 2.95 20.54
CA LEU A 227 1.78 3.92 21.56
C LEU A 227 0.63 4.01 22.56
N VAL A 228 0.89 3.85 23.84
CA VAL A 228 -0.17 3.86 24.86
C VAL A 228 0.13 4.95 25.90
N HIS A 229 -0.84 5.84 26.13
CA HIS A 229 -0.68 6.87 27.14
C HIS A 229 -0.48 6.24 28.52
N LYS A 230 0.46 6.75 29.31
CA LYS A 230 0.83 6.19 30.62
C LYS A 230 -0.35 6.04 31.58
N ASP A 231 -1.29 6.99 31.54
CA ASP A 231 -2.42 7.02 32.51
C ASP A 231 -3.46 5.92 32.25
N ILE A 232 -3.47 5.33 31.04
CA ILE A 232 -4.37 4.22 30.70
C ILE A 232 -3.61 2.88 30.51
N ALA A 233 -2.29 2.92 30.48
CA ALA A 233 -1.45 1.76 30.15
C ALA A 233 -1.68 0.54 31.05
N GLU A 234 -1.84 0.73 32.36
CA GLU A 234 -2.10 -0.36 33.33
C GLU A 234 -3.43 -1.09 33.06
N ALA A 235 -4.44 -0.36 32.59
CA ALA A 235 -5.75 -0.92 32.27
C ALA A 235 -5.79 -1.49 30.83
N ALA A 236 -5.22 -0.77 29.86
CA ALA A 236 -5.33 -1.10 28.44
C ALA A 236 -4.40 -2.24 28.00
N LEU A 237 -3.12 -2.23 28.41
CA LEU A 237 -2.13 -3.19 27.90
C LEU A 237 -2.48 -4.67 28.18
N PRO A 238 -2.96 -5.07 29.38
CA PRO A 238 -3.36 -6.45 29.60
C PRO A 238 -4.53 -6.91 28.71
N VAL A 239 -5.49 -6.04 28.45
CA VAL A 239 -6.65 -6.35 27.59
C VAL A 239 -6.20 -6.52 26.13
N ILE A 240 -5.42 -5.58 25.62
CA ILE A 240 -4.85 -5.61 24.26
C ILE A 240 -3.98 -6.84 24.07
N SER A 241 -3.05 -7.11 25.00
CA SER A 241 -2.17 -8.28 24.94
C SER A 241 -2.96 -9.59 24.92
N ASN A 242 -3.95 -9.75 25.78
CA ASN A 242 -4.78 -10.96 25.81
C ASN A 242 -5.51 -11.19 24.48
N LYS A 243 -5.98 -10.13 23.81
CA LYS A 243 -6.62 -10.23 22.51
C LYS A 243 -5.63 -10.63 21.41
N LEU A 244 -4.45 -10.03 21.39
CA LEU A 244 -3.41 -10.32 20.42
C LEU A 244 -2.84 -11.76 20.55
N LYS A 245 -2.87 -12.36 21.74
CA LYS A 245 -2.51 -13.77 21.97
C LYS A 245 -3.36 -14.76 21.18
N GLU A 246 -4.61 -14.41 20.83
CA GLU A 246 -5.47 -15.27 19.99
C GLU A 246 -4.82 -15.56 18.61
N LYS A 247 -3.91 -14.71 18.16
CA LYS A 247 -3.17 -14.82 16.90
C LYS A 247 -1.67 -15.02 17.09
N ASN A 248 -1.23 -15.32 18.32
CA ASN A 248 0.18 -15.49 18.68
C ASN A 248 1.06 -14.30 18.27
N VAL A 249 0.56 -13.06 18.40
CA VAL A 249 1.35 -11.86 18.11
C VAL A 249 2.45 -11.71 19.16
N GLU A 250 3.71 -11.65 18.72
CA GLU A 250 4.87 -11.35 19.57
C GLU A 250 4.88 -9.86 19.90
N LEU A 251 4.95 -9.51 21.18
CA LEU A 251 5.05 -8.13 21.63
C LEU A 251 6.50 -7.78 21.97
N ARG A 252 6.98 -6.63 21.49
CA ARG A 252 8.28 -6.05 21.83
C ARG A 252 8.04 -4.70 22.50
N GLY A 253 8.34 -4.64 23.81
CA GLY A 253 7.96 -3.51 24.65
C GLY A 253 9.14 -2.68 25.14
N ASP A 254 8.89 -1.38 25.35
CA ASP A 254 9.77 -0.56 26.16
C ASP A 254 9.81 -1.07 27.62
N LYS A 255 10.66 -0.48 28.44
CA LYS A 255 10.81 -0.90 29.84
C LYS A 255 9.47 -0.93 30.59
N ARG A 256 8.64 0.10 30.44
CA ARG A 256 7.35 0.19 31.15
C ARG A 256 6.36 -0.86 30.65
N THR A 257 6.34 -1.12 29.35
CA THR A 257 5.53 -2.21 28.77
C THR A 257 5.95 -3.57 29.33
N CYS A 258 7.25 -3.87 29.41
CA CYS A 258 7.75 -5.13 29.96
C CYS A 258 7.47 -5.28 31.48
N GLU A 259 7.40 -4.18 32.23
CA GLU A 259 6.95 -4.22 33.62
C GLU A 259 5.46 -4.59 33.75
N LEU A 260 4.61 -4.13 32.83
CA LEU A 260 3.18 -4.41 32.83
C LEU A 260 2.82 -5.72 32.14
N LEU A 261 3.61 -6.15 31.17
CA LEU A 261 3.46 -7.39 30.39
C LEU A 261 4.75 -8.20 30.44
N PRO A 262 4.95 -9.06 31.44
CA PRO A 262 6.19 -9.85 31.62
C PRO A 262 6.51 -10.77 30.43
N GLU A 263 5.54 -11.12 29.62
CA GLU A 263 5.71 -11.92 28.41
C GLU A 263 6.23 -11.14 27.20
N ALA A 264 6.19 -9.80 27.22
CA ALA A 264 6.74 -8.98 26.15
C ALA A 264 8.27 -9.05 26.17
N LYS A 265 8.85 -9.15 24.96
CA LYS A 265 10.31 -9.07 24.80
C LYS A 265 10.76 -7.61 24.87
N PRO A 266 11.94 -7.33 25.41
CA PRO A 266 12.47 -5.96 25.36
C PRO A 266 12.66 -5.49 23.93
N ALA A 267 12.10 -4.33 23.60
CA ALA A 267 12.32 -3.66 22.34
C ALA A 267 13.69 -2.99 22.30
N THR A 268 14.27 -2.95 21.13
CA THR A 268 15.48 -2.19 20.81
C THR A 268 15.11 -0.92 20.01
N GLU A 269 16.05 -0.01 19.83
CA GLU A 269 15.82 1.19 19.03
C GLU A 269 15.40 0.88 17.58
N ALA A 270 15.92 -0.23 17.04
CA ALA A 270 15.58 -0.68 15.70
C ALA A 270 14.12 -1.14 15.57
N ASP A 271 13.51 -1.62 16.65
CA ASP A 271 12.12 -2.10 16.63
C ASP A 271 11.12 -0.97 16.32
N TRP A 272 11.43 0.27 16.72
CA TRP A 272 10.56 1.43 16.44
C TRP A 272 10.49 1.82 14.98
N ALA A 273 11.52 1.51 14.19
CA ALA A 273 11.62 1.83 12.77
C ALA A 273 11.41 0.62 11.86
N THR A 274 11.00 -0.53 12.41
CA THR A 274 10.91 -1.79 11.68
C THR A 274 9.51 -2.07 11.18
N GLU A 275 9.37 -2.25 9.86
CA GLU A 275 8.20 -2.88 9.25
C GLU A 275 8.40 -4.40 9.32
N TYR A 276 7.74 -5.07 10.28
CA TYR A 276 7.90 -6.52 10.52
C TYR A 276 7.25 -7.38 9.44
N LEU A 277 6.10 -6.93 8.89
CA LEU A 277 5.29 -7.70 7.95
C LEU A 277 4.85 -9.07 8.47
N ASP A 278 4.79 -9.24 9.79
CA ASP A 278 4.55 -10.49 10.51
C ASP A 278 3.73 -10.24 11.78
N TYR A 279 3.39 -11.27 12.50
CA TYR A 279 2.72 -11.21 13.81
C TYR A 279 3.68 -10.76 14.92
N ILE A 280 4.34 -9.63 14.70
CA ILE A 280 5.21 -8.94 15.66
C ILE A 280 4.71 -7.51 15.78
N LEU A 281 4.65 -6.97 17.00
CA LEU A 281 4.15 -5.62 17.28
C LEU A 281 5.02 -4.95 18.33
N ALA A 282 5.54 -3.76 18.01
CA ALA A 282 6.23 -2.91 19.00
C ALA A 282 5.21 -2.19 19.88
N VAL A 283 5.54 -2.02 21.17
CA VAL A 283 4.65 -1.41 22.17
C VAL A 283 5.43 -0.43 23.01
N ARG A 284 5.03 0.83 23.04
CA ARG A 284 5.67 1.86 23.85
C ARG A 284 4.66 2.63 24.69
N VAL A 285 4.96 2.77 25.99
CA VAL A 285 4.22 3.69 26.87
C VAL A 285 4.77 5.10 26.71
N VAL A 286 3.90 6.06 26.46
CA VAL A 286 4.26 7.47 26.25
C VAL A 286 3.62 8.37 27.29
N ASP A 287 4.31 9.48 27.61
CA ASP A 287 3.88 10.38 28.66
C ASP A 287 2.72 11.31 28.28
N SER A 288 2.53 11.56 26.99
CA SER A 288 1.55 12.52 26.48
C SER A 288 1.26 12.29 25.00
N LEU A 289 0.23 12.97 24.50
CA LEU A 289 -0.06 13.08 23.06
C LEU A 289 1.13 13.68 22.29
N ASP A 290 1.83 14.66 22.87
CA ASP A 290 3.02 15.25 22.23
C ASP A 290 4.12 14.23 22.05
N ALA A 291 4.40 13.42 23.07
CA ALA A 291 5.39 12.36 22.98
C ALA A 291 5.01 11.28 21.95
N ALA A 292 3.72 11.01 21.76
CA ALA A 292 3.25 10.12 20.71
C ALA A 292 3.48 10.71 19.32
N ILE A 293 3.15 11.98 19.11
CA ILE A 293 3.35 12.70 17.84
C ILE A 293 4.85 12.78 17.51
N GLU A 294 5.70 13.07 18.49
CA GLU A 294 7.16 13.09 18.32
C GLU A 294 7.71 11.72 17.93
N HIS A 295 7.21 10.65 18.56
CA HIS A 295 7.60 9.30 18.20
C HIS A 295 7.19 8.95 16.75
N ILE A 296 5.96 9.27 16.37
CA ILE A 296 5.48 9.06 15.01
C ILE A 296 6.32 9.87 14.01
N ALA A 297 6.59 11.13 14.29
CA ALA A 297 7.43 11.98 13.43
C ALA A 297 8.86 11.43 13.25
N GLN A 298 9.38 10.74 14.25
CA GLN A 298 10.74 10.18 14.22
C GLN A 298 10.83 8.84 13.49
N TYR A 299 9.82 7.95 13.64
CA TYR A 299 9.93 6.54 13.23
C TYR A 299 8.95 6.13 12.15
N SER A 300 7.85 6.87 11.96
CA SER A 300 6.88 6.59 10.91
C SER A 300 7.48 6.79 9.52
N THR A 301 6.88 6.11 8.57
CA THR A 301 7.14 6.30 7.14
C THR A 301 6.11 7.22 6.49
N GLY A 302 5.25 7.87 7.26
CA GLY A 302 4.19 8.76 6.77
C GLY A 302 3.08 8.04 6.01
N HIS A 303 2.84 6.74 6.30
CA HIS A 303 1.84 5.96 5.56
C HIS A 303 0.45 6.06 6.19
N SER A 304 0.24 5.47 7.37
CA SER A 304 -1.09 5.39 8.02
C SER A 304 -0.95 5.46 9.53
N GLU A 305 -1.58 6.46 10.13
CA GLU A 305 -1.48 6.72 11.56
C GLU A 305 -2.87 6.84 12.18
N CYS A 306 -3.06 6.33 13.39
CA CYS A 306 -4.35 6.34 14.06
C CYS A 306 -4.24 6.84 15.49
N ILE A 307 -5.21 7.62 15.94
CA ILE A 307 -5.48 7.88 17.35
C ILE A 307 -6.79 7.22 17.76
N VAL A 308 -6.81 6.59 18.93
CA VAL A 308 -8.05 6.13 19.58
C VAL A 308 -8.30 7.03 20.79
N THR A 309 -9.39 7.79 20.78
CA THR A 309 -9.73 8.75 21.84
C THR A 309 -11.20 9.16 21.76
N GLU A 310 -11.82 9.46 22.91
CA GLU A 310 -13.11 10.14 22.99
C GLU A 310 -12.95 11.67 23.18
N ASN A 311 -11.72 12.16 23.26
CA ASN A 311 -11.42 13.57 23.43
C ASN A 311 -11.27 14.26 22.07
N LEU A 312 -12.27 15.06 21.70
CA LEU A 312 -12.28 15.78 20.42
C LEU A 312 -11.04 16.66 20.21
N ARG A 313 -10.56 17.35 21.26
CA ARG A 313 -9.36 18.20 21.13
C ARG A 313 -8.09 17.39 20.87
N ALA A 314 -8.00 16.19 21.46
CA ALA A 314 -6.88 15.28 21.21
C ALA A 314 -6.93 14.79 19.76
N ALA A 315 -8.12 14.40 19.27
CA ALA A 315 -8.33 13.97 17.89
C ALA A 315 -7.98 15.08 16.88
N GLU A 316 -8.52 16.29 17.07
CA GLU A 316 -8.23 17.45 16.20
C GLU A 316 -6.73 17.78 16.18
N ARG A 317 -6.07 17.74 17.34
CA ARG A 317 -4.65 18.02 17.43
C ARG A 317 -3.79 16.95 16.75
N PHE A 318 -4.11 15.67 16.93
CA PHE A 318 -3.42 14.57 16.29
C PHE A 318 -3.54 14.67 14.77
N THR A 319 -4.74 14.85 14.24
CA THR A 319 -4.98 14.95 12.79
C THR A 319 -4.35 16.19 12.16
N ALA A 320 -4.17 17.27 12.93
CA ALA A 320 -3.52 18.50 12.44
C ALA A 320 -1.99 18.44 12.45
N GLN A 321 -1.38 17.60 13.30
CA GLN A 321 0.06 17.60 13.53
C GLN A 321 0.79 16.36 13.02
N VAL A 322 0.08 15.25 12.83
CA VAL A 322 0.68 14.04 12.27
C VAL A 322 0.73 14.15 10.75
N ASP A 323 1.94 14.04 10.21
CA ASP A 323 2.21 14.09 8.77
C ASP A 323 2.23 12.66 8.20
N ALA A 324 1.09 12.25 7.65
CA ALA A 324 0.94 10.94 7.00
C ALA A 324 -0.09 11.00 5.86
N ALA A 325 0.01 10.07 4.92
CA ALA A 325 -0.92 9.96 3.80
C ALA A 325 -2.36 9.69 4.26
N ALA A 326 -2.53 8.94 5.36
CA ALA A 326 -3.82 8.69 5.97
C ALA A 326 -3.73 8.82 7.49
N VAL A 327 -4.59 9.67 8.08
CA VAL A 327 -4.67 9.86 9.52
C VAL A 327 -6.09 9.55 9.98
N TYR A 328 -6.21 8.61 10.93
CA TYR A 328 -7.49 8.07 11.38
C TYR A 328 -7.80 8.49 12.82
N VAL A 329 -9.07 8.66 13.09
CA VAL A 329 -9.62 8.77 14.45
C VAL A 329 -10.59 7.61 14.66
N ASN A 330 -10.34 6.77 15.66
CA ASN A 330 -11.21 5.66 16.05
C ASN A 330 -11.50 4.67 14.91
N ALA A 331 -10.55 4.47 14.01
CA ALA A 331 -10.67 3.54 12.90
C ALA A 331 -9.37 2.75 12.69
N SER A 332 -9.49 1.54 12.13
CA SER A 332 -8.33 0.71 11.78
C SER A 332 -7.54 1.33 10.64
N THR A 333 -6.22 1.27 10.68
CA THR A 333 -5.33 1.67 9.57
C THR A 333 -5.55 0.83 8.32
N ARG A 334 -6.26 -0.31 8.43
CA ARG A 334 -6.66 -1.19 7.33
C ARG A 334 -7.86 -0.66 6.52
N PHE A 335 -8.47 0.44 6.96
CA PHE A 335 -9.66 0.98 6.30
C PHE A 335 -9.35 1.42 4.86
N THR A 336 -8.29 2.17 4.65
CA THR A 336 -7.86 2.61 3.31
C THR A 336 -6.97 1.55 2.66
N ASP A 337 -7.47 0.80 1.70
CA ASP A 337 -6.70 -0.21 0.96
C ASP A 337 -6.83 -0.07 -0.58
N GLY A 338 -7.29 1.06 -1.06
CA GLY A 338 -7.29 1.47 -2.46
C GLY A 338 -8.64 1.34 -3.17
N GLY A 339 -9.74 1.19 -2.43
CA GLY A 339 -11.10 1.09 -2.96
C GLY A 339 -12.01 2.27 -2.60
N GLU A 340 -11.50 3.25 -1.88
CA GLU A 340 -12.26 4.41 -1.35
C GLU A 340 -12.33 5.58 -2.32
#